data_7c5f63a0b4233c1e15ffb3a6a9dd52d7
#
_entry.id   7c5f63a0b4233c1e15ffb3a6a9dd52d7
#
_cell.length_a   1.000
_cell.length_b   1.000
_cell.length_c   1.000
_cell.angle_alpha   90.00
_cell.angle_beta   90.00
_cell.angle_gamma   90.00
#
_symmetry.space_group_name_H-M   'P 1'
#
loop_
_entity.id
_entity.type
_entity.pdbx_description
1 polymer ?
#
loop_
_entity_poly.entity_id
_entity_poly.type
_entity_poly.pdbx_seq_one_letter_code
_entity_poly.pdbx_strand_id
1 'polypeptide(L)'
;TEPEQLGPRRVTIKRAGQVGVVMLGYKVAEGRHEDWAALTLLQQILGADKTGRLYRALEDKGKANSTFTFAPQLHDPSLFIFGAYLTPEATHEEAEAIILKEIETLVSGGIDLDELARAKSVIQAGTFYGRDGPYGIADQINENIAMGDWSAYVNLPKSIQAVSADALKEV
;
A
#
# COMPACT_ATOMS: atom_id res chain seq x y z
N THR A 1 -12.27 14.88 16.38
CA THR A 1 -12.22 13.39 16.43
C THR A 1 -13.22 12.85 15.42
N GLU A 2 -12.77 12.03 14.50
CA GLU A 2 -13.68 11.34 13.59
C GLU A 2 -14.59 10.37 14.36
N PRO A 3 -15.86 10.26 13.97
CA PRO A 3 -16.74 9.25 14.55
C PRO A 3 -16.25 7.84 14.17
N GLU A 4 -16.52 6.88 15.05
CA GLU A 4 -16.21 5.47 14.80
C GLU A 4 -16.92 4.98 13.53
N GLN A 5 -16.23 4.23 12.69
CA GLN A 5 -16.80 3.59 11.51
C GLN A 5 -17.48 2.28 11.91
N LEU A 6 -18.80 2.26 11.89
CA LEU A 6 -19.62 1.10 12.30
C LEU A 6 -19.76 0.00 11.22
N GLY A 7 -19.11 0.16 10.07
CA GLY A 7 -19.14 -0.82 8.98
C GLY A 7 -18.59 -0.28 7.66
N PRO A 8 -18.52 -1.13 6.62
CA PRO A 8 -18.03 -0.72 5.32
C PRO A 8 -18.97 0.32 4.69
N ARG A 9 -18.39 1.29 3.99
CA ARG A 9 -19.11 2.30 3.22
C ARG A 9 -18.84 2.06 1.74
N ARG A 10 -19.91 1.99 0.94
CA ARG A 10 -19.80 1.84 -0.52
C ARG A 10 -20.39 3.04 -1.21
N VAL A 11 -19.67 3.57 -2.19
CA VAL A 11 -20.12 4.66 -3.06
C VAL A 11 -19.92 4.27 -4.51
N THR A 12 -20.95 4.42 -5.33
CA THR A 12 -20.88 4.24 -6.79
C THR A 12 -21.07 5.58 -7.46
N ILE A 13 -20.08 6.02 -8.22
CA ILE A 13 -20.11 7.26 -8.98
C ILE A 13 -20.22 6.92 -10.46
N LYS A 14 -21.32 7.34 -11.10
CA LYS A 14 -21.52 7.17 -12.55
C LYS A 14 -21.20 8.49 -13.26
N ARG A 15 -20.24 8.44 -14.17
CA ARG A 15 -19.86 9.56 -15.01
C ARG A 15 -19.62 9.09 -16.44
N ALA A 16 -19.82 9.98 -17.41
CA ALA A 16 -19.39 9.72 -18.78
C ALA A 16 -17.86 9.60 -18.82
N GLY A 17 -17.36 8.47 -19.27
CA GLY A 17 -15.92 8.15 -19.34
C GLY A 17 -15.72 6.79 -19.98
N GLN A 18 -14.46 6.51 -20.35
CA GLN A 18 -14.10 5.26 -21.05
C GLN A 18 -13.44 4.23 -20.11
N VAL A 19 -13.09 4.62 -18.89
CA VAL A 19 -12.32 3.77 -17.97
C VAL A 19 -13.09 3.59 -16.66
N GLY A 20 -13.37 2.34 -16.32
CA GLY A 20 -13.87 1.98 -15.01
C GLY A 20 -12.76 2.03 -13.95
N VAL A 21 -13.09 2.44 -12.73
CA VAL A 21 -12.15 2.45 -11.61
C VAL A 21 -12.79 1.76 -10.41
N VAL A 22 -12.04 0.86 -9.80
CA VAL A 22 -12.37 0.28 -8.48
C VAL A 22 -11.32 0.76 -7.50
N MET A 23 -11.78 1.25 -6.35
CA MET A 23 -10.90 1.74 -5.29
C MET A 23 -11.43 1.25 -3.93
N LEU A 24 -10.53 0.69 -3.14
CA LEU A 24 -10.78 0.30 -1.76
C LEU A 24 -9.87 1.10 -0.83
N GLY A 25 -10.37 1.46 0.34
CA GLY A 25 -9.62 2.19 1.35
C GLY A 25 -9.85 1.60 2.73
N TYR A 26 -8.77 1.31 3.43
CA TYR A 26 -8.76 0.89 4.83
C TYR A 26 -8.18 1.99 5.70
N LYS A 27 -8.78 2.23 6.85
CA LYS A 27 -8.22 3.17 7.84
C LYS A 27 -6.92 2.62 8.40
N VAL A 28 -5.92 3.48 8.47
CA VAL A 28 -4.61 3.17 9.07
C VAL A 28 -4.26 4.21 10.11
N ALA A 29 -3.41 3.81 11.05
CA ALA A 29 -2.94 4.66 12.14
C ALA A 29 -2.15 5.89 11.64
N GLU A 30 -1.95 6.85 12.52
CA GLU A 30 -1.07 8.01 12.26
C GLU A 30 0.38 7.56 11.95
N GLY A 31 1.10 8.39 11.19
CA GLY A 31 2.41 8.05 10.63
C GLY A 31 3.50 7.68 11.62
N ARG A 32 3.34 8.00 12.92
CA ARG A 32 4.27 7.62 13.99
C ARG A 32 3.99 6.23 14.57
N HIS A 33 2.89 5.59 14.18
CA HIS A 33 2.52 4.27 14.70
C HIS A 33 3.51 3.19 14.25
N GLU A 34 3.73 2.19 15.10
CA GLU A 34 4.66 1.09 14.82
C GLU A 34 4.29 0.24 13.60
N ASP A 35 3.01 0.19 13.24
CA ASP A 35 2.49 -0.54 12.09
C ASP A 35 3.04 -0.03 10.74
N TRP A 36 3.58 1.18 10.68
CA TRP A 36 4.03 1.75 9.41
C TRP A 36 5.16 0.98 8.75
N ALA A 37 5.97 0.28 9.51
CA ALA A 37 6.98 -0.63 8.95
C ALA A 37 6.31 -1.79 8.18
N ALA A 38 5.25 -2.36 8.74
CA ALA A 38 4.47 -3.43 8.12
C ALA A 38 3.61 -2.90 6.95
N LEU A 39 2.91 -1.78 7.13
CA LEU A 39 2.11 -1.13 6.07
C LEU A 39 2.93 -0.79 4.83
N THR A 40 4.17 -0.30 5.01
CA THR A 40 5.09 -0.02 3.89
C THR A 40 5.44 -1.30 3.12
N LEU A 41 5.64 -2.41 3.83
CA LEU A 41 5.88 -3.71 3.19
C LEU A 41 4.64 -4.23 2.48
N LEU A 42 3.46 -4.11 3.09
CA LEU A 42 2.18 -4.49 2.46
C LEU A 42 1.92 -3.68 1.19
N GLN A 43 2.20 -2.38 1.22
CA GLN A 43 2.11 -1.53 0.03
C GLN A 43 3.00 -2.03 -1.10
N GLN A 44 4.24 -2.40 -0.79
CA GLN A 44 5.18 -2.96 -1.77
C GLN A 44 4.74 -4.33 -2.29
N ILE A 45 4.26 -5.21 -1.41
CA ILE A 45 3.81 -6.56 -1.78
C ILE A 45 2.57 -6.51 -2.67
N LEU A 46 1.61 -5.64 -2.34
CA LEU A 46 0.39 -5.48 -3.13
C LEU A 46 0.63 -4.75 -4.45
N GLY A 47 1.36 -3.63 -4.40
CA GLY A 47 1.40 -2.64 -5.47
C GLY A 47 2.69 -2.58 -6.28
N ALA A 48 3.66 -3.48 -6.07
CA ALA A 48 4.88 -3.48 -6.87
C ALA A 48 4.58 -3.71 -8.36
N ASP A 49 5.25 -2.94 -9.22
CA ASP A 49 5.18 -3.14 -10.66
C ASP A 49 5.63 -4.56 -11.03
N LYS A 50 4.86 -5.26 -11.87
CA LYS A 50 5.07 -6.61 -12.41
C LYS A 50 5.17 -7.74 -11.36
N THR A 51 5.55 -7.46 -10.15
CA THR A 51 5.74 -8.47 -9.09
C THR A 51 4.71 -8.38 -7.97
N GLY A 52 3.98 -7.28 -7.87
CA GLY A 52 2.91 -7.07 -6.91
C GLY A 52 1.74 -8.03 -7.11
N ARG A 53 1.04 -8.31 -6.04
CA ARG A 53 -0.11 -9.23 -6.10
C ARG A 53 -1.24 -8.69 -6.96
N LEU A 54 -1.52 -7.39 -6.86
CA LEU A 54 -2.57 -6.76 -7.67
C LEU A 54 -2.21 -6.76 -9.15
N TYR A 55 -0.95 -6.50 -9.51
CA TYR A 55 -0.50 -6.62 -10.89
C TYR A 55 -0.77 -8.02 -11.44
N ARG A 56 -0.31 -9.06 -10.75
CA ARG A 56 -0.46 -10.46 -11.18
C ARG A 56 -1.92 -10.91 -11.25
N ALA A 57 -2.76 -10.40 -10.35
CA ALA A 57 -4.15 -10.78 -10.27
C ALA A 57 -5.05 -10.06 -11.30
N LEU A 58 -4.71 -8.83 -11.68
CA LEU A 58 -5.54 -7.98 -12.51
C LEU A 58 -4.90 -7.61 -13.85
N GLU A 59 -3.68 -7.04 -13.86
CA GLU A 59 -3.05 -6.57 -15.08
C GLU A 59 -2.57 -7.74 -15.95
N ASP A 60 -1.84 -8.69 -15.36
CA ASP A 60 -1.36 -9.88 -16.06
C ASP A 60 -2.51 -10.77 -16.59
N LYS A 61 -3.69 -10.63 -16.02
CA LYS A 61 -4.93 -11.32 -16.46
C LYS A 61 -5.79 -10.49 -17.41
N GLY A 62 -5.33 -9.31 -17.81
CA GLY A 62 -6.06 -8.43 -18.73
C GLY A 62 -7.35 -7.83 -18.14
N LYS A 63 -7.49 -7.80 -16.81
CA LYS A 63 -8.66 -7.22 -16.12
C LYS A 63 -8.47 -5.74 -15.80
N ALA A 64 -7.23 -5.29 -15.68
CA ALA A 64 -6.90 -3.88 -15.47
C ALA A 64 -5.82 -3.42 -16.45
N ASN A 65 -5.87 -2.14 -16.79
CA ASN A 65 -4.81 -1.45 -17.51
C ASN A 65 -3.65 -1.09 -16.59
N SER A 66 -3.98 -0.77 -15.33
CA SER A 66 -3.01 -0.53 -14.27
C SER A 66 -3.64 -0.71 -12.90
N THR A 67 -2.84 -1.05 -11.92
CA THR A 67 -3.18 -1.10 -10.51
C THR A 67 -2.42 -0.02 -9.74
N PHE A 68 -2.92 0.35 -8.58
CA PHE A 68 -2.26 1.34 -7.73
C PHE A 68 -2.44 1.01 -6.26
N THR A 69 -1.45 1.42 -5.47
CA THR A 69 -1.50 1.43 -4.01
C THR A 69 -1.00 2.79 -3.53
N PHE A 70 -1.65 3.33 -2.51
CA PHE A 70 -1.28 4.62 -1.94
C PHE A 70 -1.56 4.60 -0.43
N ALA A 71 -0.55 4.78 0.37
CA ALA A 71 -0.63 4.84 1.82
C ALA A 71 0.22 6.02 2.33
N PRO A 72 -0.35 7.23 2.41
CA PRO A 72 0.40 8.39 2.88
C PRO A 72 0.61 8.30 4.38
N GLN A 73 1.86 8.39 4.80
CA GLN A 73 2.28 8.44 6.20
C GLN A 73 2.10 9.87 6.72
N LEU A 74 0.92 10.16 7.28
CA LEU A 74 0.53 11.50 7.70
C LEU A 74 0.62 11.66 9.22
N HIS A 75 0.58 12.91 9.69
CA HIS A 75 0.53 13.24 11.12
C HIS A 75 -0.70 12.64 11.82
N ASP A 76 -1.84 12.68 11.14
CA ASP A 76 -3.11 12.12 11.62
C ASP A 76 -3.40 10.77 10.91
N PRO A 77 -4.29 9.91 11.49
CA PRO A 77 -4.72 8.69 10.82
C PRO A 77 -5.18 8.92 9.40
N SER A 78 -4.86 8.00 8.50
CA SER A 78 -5.10 8.14 7.07
C SER A 78 -5.76 6.89 6.48
N LEU A 79 -5.64 6.72 5.16
CA LEU A 79 -6.17 5.57 4.44
C LEU A 79 -5.06 4.84 3.69
N PHE A 80 -5.05 3.52 3.78
CA PHE A 80 -4.38 2.70 2.82
C PHE A 80 -5.35 2.46 1.66
N ILE A 81 -5.05 3.03 0.52
CA ILE A 81 -5.86 2.98 -0.69
C ILE A 81 -5.20 2.06 -1.71
N PHE A 82 -5.99 1.22 -2.34
CA PHE A 82 -5.55 0.40 -3.47
C PHE A 82 -6.70 0.18 -4.44
N GLY A 83 -6.37 -0.07 -5.69
CA GLY A 83 -7.39 -0.22 -6.71
C GLY A 83 -6.83 -0.46 -8.08
N ALA A 84 -7.71 -0.37 -9.08
CA ALA A 84 -7.39 -0.66 -10.45
C ALA A 84 -8.17 0.23 -11.43
N TYR A 85 -7.52 0.59 -12.52
CA TYR A 85 -8.13 1.14 -13.72
C TYR A 85 -8.45 -0.03 -14.66
N LEU A 86 -9.73 -0.27 -14.91
CA LEU A 86 -10.22 -1.48 -15.57
C LEU A 86 -10.02 -1.43 -17.10
N THR A 87 -9.89 -2.61 -17.69
CA THR A 87 -10.07 -2.78 -19.13
C THR A 87 -11.55 -2.70 -19.50
N PRO A 88 -11.90 -2.44 -20.78
CA PRO A 88 -13.30 -2.37 -21.20
C PRO A 88 -14.10 -3.66 -20.96
N GLU A 89 -13.43 -4.81 -20.94
CA GLU A 89 -14.06 -6.12 -20.77
C GLU A 89 -14.25 -6.51 -19.30
N ALA A 90 -13.59 -5.82 -18.34
CA ALA A 90 -13.68 -6.15 -16.94
C ALA A 90 -14.83 -5.41 -16.25
N THR A 91 -15.55 -6.08 -15.36
CA THR A 91 -16.57 -5.45 -14.54
C THR A 91 -15.99 -4.97 -13.20
N HIS A 92 -16.66 -3.98 -12.60
CA HIS A 92 -16.25 -3.46 -11.29
C HIS A 92 -16.38 -4.53 -10.21
N GLU A 93 -17.43 -5.33 -10.27
CA GLU A 93 -17.72 -6.41 -9.32
C GLU A 93 -16.66 -7.51 -9.39
N GLU A 94 -16.23 -7.87 -10.61
CA GLU A 94 -15.18 -8.87 -10.82
C GLU A 94 -13.84 -8.39 -10.25
N ALA A 95 -13.45 -7.16 -10.57
CA ALA A 95 -12.19 -6.59 -10.11
C ALA A 95 -12.17 -6.41 -8.57
N GLU A 96 -13.28 -5.95 -7.98
CA GLU A 96 -13.42 -5.85 -6.53
C GLU A 96 -13.27 -7.22 -5.86
N ALA A 97 -13.95 -8.24 -6.38
CA ALA A 97 -13.85 -9.59 -5.83
C ALA A 97 -12.42 -10.14 -5.89
N ILE A 98 -11.69 -9.87 -6.98
CA ILE A 98 -10.28 -10.26 -7.12
C ILE A 98 -9.42 -9.54 -6.07
N ILE A 99 -9.58 -8.23 -5.89
CA ILE A 99 -8.83 -7.45 -4.91
C ILE A 99 -9.09 -7.97 -3.49
N LEU A 100 -10.37 -8.16 -3.13
CA LEU A 100 -10.75 -8.67 -1.80
C LEU A 100 -10.18 -10.06 -1.55
N LYS A 101 -10.17 -10.92 -2.56
CA LYS A 101 -9.57 -12.26 -2.46
C LYS A 101 -8.06 -12.20 -2.21
N GLU A 102 -7.33 -11.28 -2.85
CA GLU A 102 -5.89 -11.12 -2.60
C GLU A 102 -5.63 -10.68 -1.16
N ILE A 103 -6.46 -9.79 -0.61
CA ILE A 103 -6.36 -9.37 0.79
C ILE A 103 -6.69 -10.53 1.74
N GLU A 104 -7.78 -11.26 1.48
CA GLU A 104 -8.13 -12.44 2.27
C GLU A 104 -7.02 -13.49 2.27
N THR A 105 -6.37 -13.68 1.12
CA THR A 105 -5.22 -14.58 0.99
C THR A 105 -4.03 -14.11 1.81
N LEU A 106 -3.77 -12.79 1.88
CA LEU A 106 -2.73 -12.23 2.74
C LEU A 106 -3.03 -12.49 4.22
N VAL A 107 -4.25 -12.25 4.65
CA VAL A 107 -4.67 -12.43 6.06
C VAL A 107 -4.67 -13.90 6.46
N SER A 108 -5.21 -14.80 5.63
CA SER A 108 -5.38 -16.23 5.96
C SER A 108 -4.15 -17.08 5.66
N GLY A 109 -3.57 -16.91 4.48
CA GLY A 109 -2.48 -17.74 3.96
C GLY A 109 -1.08 -17.22 4.30
N GLY A 110 -0.99 -15.94 4.64
CA GLY A 110 0.28 -15.28 4.93
C GLY A 110 1.05 -14.89 3.69
N ILE A 111 2.26 -14.47 3.94
CA ILE A 111 3.20 -13.95 2.94
C ILE A 111 4.33 -14.95 2.79
N ASP A 112 4.68 -15.26 1.54
CA ASP A 112 5.84 -16.06 1.23
C ASP A 112 7.12 -15.33 1.68
N LEU A 113 8.04 -16.07 2.27
CA LEU A 113 9.31 -15.52 2.76
C LEU A 113 10.14 -14.88 1.63
N ASP A 114 10.09 -15.43 0.42
CA ASP A 114 10.79 -14.87 -0.74
C ASP A 114 10.11 -13.56 -1.19
N GLU A 115 8.79 -13.47 -1.10
CA GLU A 115 8.03 -12.25 -1.40
C GLU A 115 8.37 -11.15 -0.39
N LEU A 116 8.43 -11.48 0.89
CA LEU A 116 8.84 -10.56 1.94
C LEU A 116 10.29 -10.09 1.75
N ALA A 117 11.22 -11.00 1.46
CA ALA A 117 12.63 -10.68 1.23
C ALA A 117 12.80 -9.75 0.02
N ARG A 118 12.06 -9.99 -1.07
CA ARG A 118 12.05 -9.10 -2.24
C ARG A 118 11.52 -7.71 -1.89
N ALA A 119 10.40 -7.62 -1.19
CA ALA A 119 9.82 -6.34 -0.78
C ALA A 119 10.81 -5.52 0.06
N LYS A 120 11.45 -6.14 1.06
CA LYS A 120 12.49 -5.52 1.88
C LYS A 120 13.65 -5.01 1.04
N SER A 121 14.14 -5.81 0.10
CA SER A 121 15.27 -5.45 -0.77
C SER A 121 14.93 -4.25 -1.68
N VAL A 122 13.72 -4.21 -2.25
CA VAL A 122 13.27 -3.10 -3.11
C VAL A 122 13.15 -1.82 -2.31
N ILE A 123 12.54 -1.86 -1.12
CA ILE A 123 12.40 -0.69 -0.24
C ILE A 123 13.78 -0.20 0.20
N GLN A 124 14.69 -1.11 0.56
CA GLN A 124 16.06 -0.77 0.94
C GLN A 124 16.78 -0.05 -0.21
N ALA A 125 16.73 -0.58 -1.41
CA ALA A 125 17.30 0.06 -2.60
C ALA A 125 16.69 1.44 -2.84
N GLY A 126 15.36 1.58 -2.79
CA GLY A 126 14.66 2.86 -2.91
C GLY A 126 15.09 3.87 -1.86
N THR A 127 15.31 3.43 -0.62
CA THR A 127 15.84 4.29 0.45
C THR A 127 17.24 4.82 0.13
N PHE A 128 18.12 3.99 -0.41
CA PHE A 128 19.46 4.42 -0.81
C PHE A 128 19.43 5.44 -1.95
N TYR A 129 18.65 5.14 -3.00
CA TYR A 129 18.51 6.06 -4.14
C TYR A 129 17.82 7.37 -3.76
N GLY A 130 16.81 7.33 -2.90
CA GLY A 130 16.11 8.53 -2.42
C GLY A 130 16.98 9.44 -1.54
N ARG A 131 18.12 8.95 -1.05
CA ARG A 131 19.10 9.73 -0.26
C ARG A 131 20.26 10.25 -1.09
N ASP A 132 20.13 10.25 -2.40
CA ASP A 132 21.13 10.83 -3.29
C ASP A 132 21.00 12.36 -3.33
N GLY A 133 22.03 13.02 -2.83
CA GLY A 133 22.15 14.47 -2.79
C GLY A 133 21.39 15.18 -1.66
N PRO A 134 21.74 16.44 -1.38
CA PRO A 134 21.20 17.19 -0.24
C PRO A 134 19.71 17.49 -0.36
N TYR A 135 19.18 17.64 -1.56
CA TYR A 135 17.77 17.90 -1.79
C TYR A 135 16.90 16.71 -1.37
N GLY A 136 17.24 15.49 -1.83
CA GLY A 136 16.48 14.29 -1.47
C GLY A 136 16.51 14.00 0.03
N ILE A 137 17.66 14.26 0.68
CA ILE A 137 17.79 14.13 2.14
C ILE A 137 16.90 15.14 2.86
N ALA A 138 16.95 16.41 2.44
CA ALA A 138 16.16 17.47 3.05
C ALA A 138 14.65 17.24 2.89
N ASP A 139 14.22 16.82 1.70
CA ASP A 139 12.83 16.49 1.39
C ASP A 139 12.31 15.38 2.31
N GLN A 140 13.00 14.26 2.38
CA GLN A 140 12.62 13.15 3.25
C GLN A 140 12.60 13.52 4.74
N ILE A 141 13.57 14.32 5.21
CA ILE A 141 13.57 14.80 6.59
C ILE A 141 12.36 15.71 6.84
N ASN A 142 12.04 16.61 5.91
CA ASN A 142 10.88 17.50 6.03
C ASN A 142 9.56 16.73 6.06
N GLU A 143 9.40 15.70 5.24
CA GLU A 143 8.22 14.83 5.29
C GLU A 143 8.09 14.13 6.65
N ASN A 144 9.19 13.61 7.20
CA ASN A 144 9.18 13.00 8.53
C ASN A 144 8.91 14.01 9.66
N ILE A 145 9.38 15.25 9.53
CA ILE A 145 9.04 16.35 10.47
C ILE A 145 7.54 16.66 10.38
N ALA A 146 7.00 16.77 9.17
CA ALA A 146 5.58 17.04 8.94
C ALA A 146 4.67 15.92 9.47
N MET A 147 5.11 14.67 9.36
CA MET A 147 4.47 13.51 9.94
C MET A 147 4.53 13.52 11.48
N GLY A 148 5.49 14.22 12.09
CA GLY A 148 5.62 14.41 13.53
C GLY A 148 6.78 13.66 14.19
N ASP A 149 7.61 12.95 13.42
CA ASP A 149 8.81 12.27 13.93
C ASP A 149 9.94 12.26 12.90
N TRP A 150 10.84 13.24 12.98
CA TRP A 150 12.01 13.30 12.11
C TRP A 150 12.92 12.06 12.24
N SER A 151 12.92 11.38 13.39
CA SER A 151 13.78 10.23 13.63
C SER A 151 13.37 9.00 12.79
N ALA A 152 12.13 8.99 12.27
CA ALA A 152 11.66 7.97 11.34
C ALA A 152 12.53 7.92 10.08
N TYR A 153 13.12 9.03 9.65
CA TYR A 153 14.12 9.04 8.56
C TYR A 153 15.26 8.02 8.76
N VAL A 154 15.69 7.82 10.01
CA VAL A 154 16.76 6.87 10.33
C VAL A 154 16.22 5.51 10.79
N ASN A 155 15.11 5.49 11.52
CA ASN A 155 14.61 4.32 12.22
C ASN A 155 13.71 3.44 11.35
N LEU A 156 12.82 4.04 10.54
CA LEU A 156 11.87 3.28 9.71
C LEU A 156 12.54 2.24 8.81
N PRO A 157 13.65 2.54 8.09
CA PRO A 157 14.33 1.52 7.29
C PRO A 157 14.81 0.31 8.11
N LYS A 158 15.22 0.53 9.36
CA LYS A 158 15.64 -0.55 10.26
C LYS A 158 14.43 -1.36 10.74
N SER A 159 13.35 -0.68 11.11
CA SER A 159 12.10 -1.32 11.52
C SER A 159 11.53 -2.18 10.39
N ILE A 160 11.54 -1.71 9.14
CA ILE A 160 11.11 -2.47 7.96
C ILE A 160 11.92 -3.77 7.83
N GLN A 161 13.24 -3.73 8.02
CA GLN A 161 14.07 -4.94 7.95
C GLN A 161 13.75 -5.94 9.07
N ALA A 162 13.31 -5.47 10.22
CA ALA A 162 12.96 -6.29 11.38
C ALA A 162 11.57 -6.96 11.31
N VAL A 163 10.66 -6.48 10.44
CA VAL A 163 9.30 -7.03 10.32
C VAL A 163 9.34 -8.50 9.93
N SER A 164 8.62 -9.35 10.66
CA SER A 164 8.41 -10.76 10.32
C SER A 164 7.17 -10.98 9.45
N ALA A 165 7.06 -12.16 8.84
CA ALA A 165 5.86 -12.52 8.08
C ALA A 165 4.61 -12.58 8.98
N ASP A 166 4.77 -12.97 10.25
CA ASP A 166 3.65 -13.02 11.19
C ASP A 166 3.19 -11.61 11.60
N ALA A 167 4.11 -10.66 11.82
CA ALA A 167 3.76 -9.28 12.11
C ALA A 167 2.95 -8.59 10.98
N LEU A 168 3.12 -9.03 9.73
CA LEU A 168 2.35 -8.50 8.60
C LEU A 168 0.89 -8.97 8.58
N LYS A 169 0.54 -10.02 9.34
CA LYS A 169 -0.84 -10.51 9.44
C LYS A 169 -1.63 -9.79 10.54
N GLU A 170 -0.94 -9.14 11.46
CA GLU A 170 -1.56 -8.47 12.62
C GLU A 170 -1.97 -7.03 12.29
N VAL A 171 -1.48 -6.49 11.19
CA VAL A 171 -1.74 -5.16 10.68
C VAL A 171 -2.76 -5.21 9.54
#